data_e1f2281993ef351c99d9049d9796e057
#
_entry.id   e1f2281993ef351c99d9049d9796e057
#
_cell.length_a   1.000
_cell.length_b   1.000
_cell.length_c   1.000
_cell.angle_alpha   90.00
_cell.angle_beta   90.00
_cell.angle_gamma   90.00
#
_symmetry.space_group_name_H-M   'P 1'
#
loop_
_entity.id
_entity.type
_entity.pdbx_description
1 polymer ?
#
loop_
_entity_poly.entity_id
_entity_poly.type
_entity_poly.pdbx_seq_one_letter_code
_entity_poly.pdbx_strand_id
1 'polypeptide(L)'
;PLHEKLVILSIMKANGSSTGEIYTQYKTLCKTVGKDELTQRRITQMLSEIELSGIISGRLIHQGIHGRTKKYKLTVSSEIIKKSFKDELTLQDII
;
A
#
# COMPACT_ATOMS: atom_id res chain seq x y z
N PRO A 1 -12.97 -2.39 -0.87
CA PRO A 1 -12.55 -1.15 -0.21
C PRO A 1 -11.64 -1.33 0.98
N LEU A 2 -11.91 -2.32 1.86
CA LEU A 2 -11.04 -2.49 3.03
C LEU A 2 -9.61 -2.87 2.65
N HIS A 3 -9.43 -3.83 1.76
CA HIS A 3 -8.10 -4.25 1.34
C HIS A 3 -7.36 -3.14 0.61
N GLU A 4 -8.07 -2.32 -0.17
CA GLU A 4 -7.49 -1.16 -0.81
C GLU A 4 -6.96 -0.15 0.22
N LYS A 5 -7.73 0.10 1.27
CA LYS A 5 -7.30 0.96 2.38
C LYS A 5 -6.08 0.39 3.10
N LEU A 6 -6.04 -0.93 3.30
CA LEU A 6 -4.90 -1.60 3.91
C LEU A 6 -3.64 -1.46 3.05
N VAL A 7 -3.78 -1.53 1.72
CA VAL A 7 -2.67 -1.31 0.80
C VAL A 7 -2.17 0.13 0.89
N ILE A 8 -3.07 1.10 0.91
CA ILE A 8 -2.70 2.51 1.04
C ILE A 8 -1.96 2.77 2.36
N LEU A 9 -2.45 2.20 3.46
CA LEU A 9 -1.79 2.30 4.76
C LEU A 9 -0.42 1.63 4.76
N SER A 10 -0.26 0.53 4.02
CA SER A 10 1.02 -0.15 3.87
C SER A 10 2.04 0.74 3.18
N ILE A 11 1.62 1.45 2.14
CA ILE A 11 2.50 2.40 1.44
C ILE A 11 2.85 3.57 2.36
N MET A 12 1.88 4.06 3.14
CA MET A 12 2.10 5.13 4.10
C MET A 12 3.19 4.76 5.12
N LYS A 13 3.15 3.51 5.62
CA LYS A 13 4.11 3.02 6.61
C LYS A 13 5.46 2.65 5.99
N ALA A 14 5.48 2.33 4.71
CA ALA A 14 6.67 1.90 3.97
C ALA A 14 6.83 2.73 2.69
N ASN A 15 6.80 4.05 2.83
CA ASN A 15 6.85 5.00 1.72
C ASN A 15 8.13 4.82 0.89
N GLY A 16 8.00 4.78 -0.42
CA GLY A 16 9.14 4.55 -1.31
C GLY A 16 9.51 3.08 -1.47
N SER A 17 8.61 2.17 -1.14
CA SER A 17 8.88 0.73 -1.13
C SER A 17 8.44 0.03 -2.40
N SER A 18 9.06 -1.12 -2.65
CA SER A 18 8.72 -2.00 -3.77
C SER A 18 7.43 -2.76 -3.51
N THR A 19 6.89 -3.38 -4.56
CA THR A 19 5.69 -4.20 -4.45
C THR A 19 5.84 -5.28 -3.38
N GLY A 20 7.00 -5.96 -3.34
CA GLY A 20 7.25 -7.02 -2.34
C GLY A 20 7.26 -6.49 -0.92
N GLU A 21 7.90 -5.35 -0.70
CA GLU A 21 7.93 -4.71 0.60
C GLU A 21 6.54 -4.25 1.05
N ILE A 22 5.77 -3.68 0.13
CA ILE A 22 4.39 -3.28 0.39
C ILE A 22 3.55 -4.49 0.75
N TYR A 23 3.69 -5.59 0.02
CA TYR A 23 2.93 -6.81 0.29
C TYR A 23 3.26 -7.38 1.67
N THR A 24 4.52 -7.38 2.06
CA THR A 24 4.93 -7.82 3.40
C THR A 24 4.27 -6.98 4.48
N GLN A 25 4.26 -5.66 4.32
CA GLN A 25 3.61 -4.76 5.27
C GLN A 25 2.10 -4.97 5.29
N TYR A 26 1.49 -5.15 4.11
CA TYR A 26 0.07 -5.40 3.98
C TYR A 26 -0.34 -6.68 4.72
N LYS A 27 0.43 -7.77 4.59
CA LYS A 27 0.14 -9.01 5.31
C LYS A 27 0.15 -8.79 6.82
N THR A 28 1.10 -8.01 7.30
CA THR A 28 1.19 -7.68 8.73
C THR A 28 -0.06 -6.92 9.18
N LEU A 29 -0.51 -5.95 8.39
CA LEU A 29 -1.72 -5.19 8.73
C LEU A 29 -2.97 -6.07 8.69
N CYS A 30 -3.09 -6.95 7.70
CA CYS A 30 -4.20 -7.91 7.64
C CYS A 30 -4.27 -8.75 8.91
N LYS A 31 -3.14 -9.25 9.35
CA LYS A 31 -3.04 -10.06 10.57
C LYS A 31 -3.49 -9.26 11.79
N THR A 32 -3.05 -8.02 11.88
CA THR A 32 -3.40 -7.14 13.00
C THR A 32 -4.90 -6.88 13.09
N VAL A 33 -5.56 -6.69 11.95
CA VAL A 33 -7.00 -6.40 11.92
C VAL A 33 -7.87 -7.66 11.76
N GLY A 34 -7.26 -8.84 11.75
CA GLY A 34 -8.00 -10.10 11.67
C GLY A 34 -8.65 -10.37 10.32
N LYS A 35 -8.03 -9.95 9.23
CA LYS A 35 -8.52 -10.19 7.88
C LYS A 35 -7.58 -11.11 7.12
N ASP A 36 -8.16 -11.98 6.29
CA ASP A 36 -7.38 -12.85 5.41
C ASP A 36 -6.74 -12.02 4.30
N GLU A 37 -5.47 -12.25 4.06
CA GLU A 37 -4.74 -11.57 3.02
C GLU A 37 -5.14 -12.04 1.62
N LEU A 38 -5.15 -11.12 0.68
CA LEU A 38 -5.27 -11.44 -0.74
C LEU A 38 -3.90 -11.81 -1.28
N THR A 39 -3.87 -12.41 -2.47
CA THR A 39 -2.59 -12.81 -3.08
C THR A 39 -1.76 -11.60 -3.49
N GLN A 40 -0.45 -11.79 -3.60
CA GLN A 40 0.44 -10.72 -4.05
C GLN A 40 0.06 -10.25 -5.46
N ARG A 41 -0.37 -11.17 -6.32
CA ARG A 41 -0.83 -10.84 -7.68
C ARG A 41 -2.00 -9.87 -7.63
N ARG A 42 -2.97 -10.12 -6.74
CA ARG A 42 -4.14 -9.24 -6.60
C ARG A 42 -3.73 -7.88 -6.06
N ILE A 43 -2.80 -7.85 -5.13
CA ILE A 43 -2.30 -6.58 -4.58
C ILE A 43 -1.54 -5.80 -5.65
N THR A 44 -0.77 -6.46 -6.49
CA THR A 44 -0.08 -5.80 -7.61
C THR A 44 -1.08 -5.15 -8.56
N GLN A 45 -2.21 -5.82 -8.85
CA GLN A 45 -3.29 -5.24 -9.64
C GLN A 45 -3.90 -4.02 -8.96
N MET A 46 -4.13 -4.11 -7.65
CA MET A 46 -4.66 -2.98 -6.87
C MET A 46 -3.73 -1.78 -6.91
N LEU A 47 -2.42 -2.00 -6.80
CA LEU A 47 -1.45 -0.92 -6.87
C LEU A 47 -1.57 -0.14 -8.18
N SER A 48 -1.76 -0.86 -9.29
CA SER A 48 -1.97 -0.21 -10.59
C SER A 48 -3.25 0.62 -10.61
N GLU A 49 -4.32 0.10 -10.03
CA GLU A 49 -5.61 0.81 -9.95
C GLU A 49 -5.50 2.05 -9.07
N ILE A 50 -4.84 1.94 -7.91
CA ILE A 50 -4.66 3.06 -7.00
C ILE A 50 -3.75 4.13 -7.61
N GLU A 51 -2.73 3.71 -8.35
CA GLU A 51 -1.85 4.64 -9.07
C GLU A 51 -2.64 5.46 -10.08
N LEU A 52 -3.58 4.83 -10.80
CA LEU A 52 -4.43 5.53 -11.74
C LEU A 52 -5.31 6.59 -11.07
N SER A 53 -5.68 6.38 -9.81
CA SER A 53 -6.48 7.35 -9.05
C SER A 53 -5.67 8.58 -8.63
N GLY A 54 -4.35 8.51 -8.69
CA GLY A 54 -3.47 9.60 -8.33
C GLY A 54 -3.07 9.70 -6.87
N ILE A 55 -3.56 8.80 -6.01
CA ILE A 55 -3.23 8.80 -4.57
C ILE A 55 -1.80 8.33 -4.32
N ILE A 56 -1.30 7.47 -5.18
CA ILE A 56 0.09 7.01 -5.13
C ILE A 56 0.76 7.24 -6.48
N SER A 57 2.08 7.30 -6.47
CA SER A 57 2.88 7.33 -7.70
C SER A 57 3.89 6.19 -7.67
N GLY A 58 4.08 5.54 -8.82
CA GLY A 58 5.07 4.50 -8.99
C GLY A 58 6.24 4.99 -9.81
N ARG A 59 7.45 4.60 -9.42
CA ARG A 59 8.67 4.95 -10.13
C ARG A 59 9.48 3.71 -10.41
N LEU A 60 9.88 3.52 -11.68
CA LEU A 60 10.75 2.43 -12.06
C LEU A 60 12.20 2.76 -11.68
N ILE A 61 12.84 1.84 -10.99
CA ILE A 61 14.24 1.96 -10.60
C ILE A 61 15.01 0.87 -11.36
N HIS A 62 16.04 1.27 -12.09
CA HIS A 62 16.92 0.33 -12.76
C HIS A 62 17.98 -0.17 -11.79
N GLN A 63 18.13 -1.49 -11.68
CA GLN A 63 19.08 -2.12 -10.77
C GLN A 63 20.18 -2.86 -11.51
N GLY A 64 20.60 -2.35 -12.66
CA GLY A 64 21.66 -2.96 -13.47
C GLY A 64 21.25 -4.36 -13.93
N ILE A 65 22.09 -5.35 -13.63
CA ILE A 65 21.84 -6.74 -14.04
C ILE A 65 20.64 -7.36 -13.35
N HIS A 66 20.16 -6.78 -12.27
CA HIS A 66 19.01 -7.29 -11.53
C HIS A 66 17.67 -6.81 -12.09
N GLY A 67 17.69 -6.04 -13.18
CA GLY A 67 16.50 -5.59 -13.86
C GLY A 67 15.88 -4.35 -13.25
N ARG A 68 14.54 -4.28 -13.30
CA ARG A 68 13.79 -3.12 -12.85
C ARG A 68 12.96 -3.44 -11.63
N THR A 69 12.88 -2.48 -10.70
CA THR A 69 12.00 -2.55 -9.56
C THR A 69 11.14 -1.30 -9.55
N LYS A 70 9.83 -1.48 -9.35
CA LYS A 70 8.92 -0.34 -9.23
C LYS A 70 8.72 -0.04 -7.76
N LYS A 71 8.92 1.21 -7.37
CA LYS A 71 8.72 1.68 -6.00
C LYS A 71 7.58 2.67 -5.97
N TYR A 72 6.78 2.61 -4.91
CA TYR A 72 5.58 3.43 -4.77
C TYR A 72 5.68 4.35 -3.56
N LYS A 73 5.06 5.51 -3.68
CA LYS A 73 4.93 6.45 -2.56
C LYS A 73 3.59 7.16 -2.63
N LEU A 74 3.16 7.70 -1.50
CA LEU A 74 1.95 8.52 -1.45
C LEU A 74 2.19 9.85 -2.15
N THR A 75 1.17 10.35 -2.84
CA THR A 75 1.16 11.69 -3.43
C THR A 75 0.50 12.70 -2.50
N VAL A 76 -0.15 12.21 -1.44
CA VAL A 76 -0.83 13.04 -0.44
C VAL A 76 -0.19 12.82 0.92
N SER A 77 -0.40 13.72 1.87
CA SER A 77 0.18 13.59 3.20
C SER A 77 -0.43 12.43 3.96
N SER A 78 0.36 11.83 4.87
CA SER A 78 -0.14 10.76 5.73
C SER A 78 -1.29 11.24 6.61
N GLU A 79 -1.30 12.52 6.97
CA GLU A 79 -2.38 13.11 7.78
C GLU A 79 -3.70 13.10 7.04
N ILE A 80 -3.68 13.36 5.73
CA ILE A 80 -4.88 13.31 4.90
C ILE A 80 -5.43 11.88 4.86
N ILE A 81 -4.55 10.90 4.70
CA ILE A 81 -4.94 9.48 4.70
C ILE A 81 -5.57 9.10 6.05
N LYS A 82 -4.92 9.44 7.15
CA LYS A 82 -5.44 9.14 8.49
C LYS A 82 -6.82 9.76 8.71
N LYS A 83 -6.97 11.01 8.31
CA LYS A 83 -8.24 11.72 8.43
C LYS A 83 -9.33 11.08 7.58
N SER A 84 -8.98 10.67 6.36
CA SER A 84 -9.94 10.03 5.46
C SER A 84 -10.42 8.68 5.98
N PHE A 85 -9.59 7.96 6.73
CA PHE A 85 -9.89 6.62 7.21
C PHE A 85 -10.35 6.57 8.67
N LYS A 86 -10.45 7.71 9.34
CA LYS A 86 -10.72 7.74 10.79
C LYS A 86 -12.04 7.10 11.20
N ASP A 87 -13.02 7.06 10.31
CA ASP A 87 -14.33 6.50 10.60
C ASP A 87 -14.41 4.99 10.31
N GLU A 88 -13.34 4.40 9.79
CA GLU A 88 -13.28 2.97 9.53
C GLU A 88 -12.84 2.26 10.81
N LEU A 89 -13.80 1.65 11.52
CA LEU A 89 -13.54 1.03 12.83
C LEU A 89 -12.46 -0.07 12.77
N THR A 90 -12.45 -0.85 11.69
CA THR A 90 -11.47 -1.92 11.51
C THR A 90 -10.03 -1.42 11.51
N LEU A 91 -9.80 -0.16 11.12
CA LEU A 91 -8.47 0.41 10.94
C LEU A 91 -7.98 1.24 12.13
N GLN A 92 -8.77 1.36 13.20
CA GLN A 92 -8.41 2.26 14.31
C GLN A 92 -7.06 1.93 14.95
N ASP A 93 -6.74 0.64 15.05
CA ASP A 93 -5.51 0.22 15.73
C ASP A 93 -4.27 0.36 14.85
N ILE A 94 -4.41 0.65 13.56
CA ILE A 94 -3.28 0.72 12.62
C ILE A 94 -3.14 2.10 11.95
N ILE A 95 -4.04 3.01 12.23
CA ILE A 95 -3.93 4.40 11.82
C ILE A 95 -3.09 5.17 12.86
#